data_860bf1416f517f67eec29916f11d506b
#
_entry.id   860bf1416f517f67eec29916f11d506b
#
_cell.length_a   1.000
_cell.length_b   1.000
_cell.length_c   1.000
_cell.angle_alpha   90.00
_cell.angle_beta   90.00
_cell.angle_gamma   90.00
#
_symmetry.space_group_name_H-M   'P 1'
#
loop_
_entity.id
_entity.type
_entity.pdbx_description
1 polymer ?
#
loop_
_entity_poly.entity_id
_entity_poly.type
_entity_poly.pdbx_seq_one_letter_code
_entity_poly.pdbx_strand_id
1 'polypeptide(L)'
;MKKIGRGKHIAFYIGSLHKGGAERVFVNLAEYFTKEGYRVTMVTQYRKEDEYSLPEEIARVISEIDEKEITGSRVVNFCRRLKKLHLIWKKYDPDLVLSCIGKNNFMTVVTTMGTRTRPVVSVVGEAREEYPGRVMPMLANLLFPFAAGVILQTERSRNFFSERVGKRAVILPNSLNPDFMKPRYEGERKPQIVSVGRMDANKNHEMMIRAFARLSGKYPEYVLTIYGDGELHSYLKALAEDLGVGERVELPGVIPNVAQRIEKASLFLLTSFSEGVSNALIEALATGLPVIATDVPSGGTVELMTDGVDGLIIPVGDRKALEEAMDRLLGDPVYAQRLGREAVKIQERLAPERVNRLWKEYFDSMMDECFDD
;
A
#
# COMPACT_ATOMS: atom_id res chain seq x y z
N MET A 1 -27.69 -19.02 -26.99
CA MET A 1 -28.45 -17.79 -26.67
C MET A 1 -27.51 -16.77 -26.13
N LYS A 2 -27.10 -15.75 -26.89
CA LYS A 2 -26.33 -14.60 -26.41
C LYS A 2 -27.10 -13.94 -25.27
N LYS A 3 -26.55 -13.93 -24.04
CA LYS A 3 -27.09 -13.13 -22.93
C LYS A 3 -26.86 -11.66 -23.27
N ILE A 4 -27.91 -11.01 -23.77
CA ILE A 4 -27.93 -9.56 -23.92
C ILE A 4 -27.94 -8.96 -22.49
N GLY A 5 -26.94 -8.19 -22.11
CA GLY A 5 -27.05 -7.08 -21.19
C GLY A 5 -26.84 -7.29 -19.71
N ARG A 6 -26.01 -8.26 -19.24
CA ARG A 6 -25.51 -8.17 -17.86
C ARG A 6 -24.15 -7.43 -17.89
N GLY A 7 -24.13 -6.17 -17.41
CA GLY A 7 -22.88 -5.42 -17.28
C GLY A 7 -21.86 -6.19 -16.41
N LYS A 8 -20.56 -6.05 -16.70
CA LYS A 8 -19.47 -6.67 -15.94
C LYS A 8 -19.59 -6.30 -14.46
N HIS A 9 -19.48 -7.28 -13.55
CA HIS A 9 -19.62 -7.09 -12.11
C HIS A 9 -18.38 -7.53 -11.36
N ILE A 10 -17.77 -6.61 -10.62
CA ILE A 10 -16.56 -6.85 -9.81
C ILE A 10 -16.91 -6.72 -8.34
N ALA A 11 -16.49 -7.68 -7.52
CA ALA A 11 -16.50 -7.57 -6.08
C ALA A 11 -15.08 -7.33 -5.54
N PHE A 12 -14.96 -6.49 -4.52
CA PHE A 12 -13.74 -6.25 -3.75
C PHE A 12 -13.94 -6.82 -2.35
N TYR A 13 -12.97 -7.61 -1.84
CA TYR A 13 -13.06 -8.21 -0.52
C TYR A 13 -11.86 -7.87 0.35
N ILE A 14 -12.10 -7.19 1.48
CA ILE A 14 -11.09 -6.72 2.43
C ILE A 14 -11.64 -6.77 3.87
N GLY A 15 -10.78 -6.67 4.89
CA GLY A 15 -11.18 -6.69 6.29
C GLY A 15 -12.11 -5.55 6.70
N SER A 16 -11.72 -4.33 6.43
CA SER A 16 -12.46 -3.08 6.68
C SER A 16 -12.04 -2.02 5.68
N LEU A 17 -12.58 -0.81 5.78
CA LEU A 17 -12.11 0.35 4.99
C LEU A 17 -11.39 1.38 5.86
N HIS A 18 -10.87 0.94 7.03
CA HIS A 18 -10.10 1.82 7.91
C HIS A 18 -8.91 2.44 7.16
N LYS A 19 -8.59 3.70 7.43
CA LYS A 19 -7.61 4.49 6.66
C LYS A 19 -6.22 3.87 6.63
N GLY A 20 -5.98 3.03 5.65
CA GLY A 20 -4.72 2.34 5.35
C GLY A 20 -4.39 2.39 3.87
N GLY A 21 -3.19 1.93 3.51
CA GLY A 21 -2.70 1.99 2.12
C GLY A 21 -3.43 1.02 1.19
N ALA A 22 -3.68 -0.21 1.63
CA ALA A 22 -4.39 -1.23 0.85
C ALA A 22 -5.86 -0.87 0.67
N GLU A 23 -6.49 -0.37 1.73
CA GLU A 23 -7.88 0.08 1.72
C GLU A 23 -8.08 1.24 0.74
N ARG A 24 -7.14 2.20 0.72
CA ARG A 24 -7.17 3.31 -0.24
C ARG A 24 -7.11 2.81 -1.69
N VAL A 25 -6.23 1.86 -1.98
CA VAL A 25 -6.12 1.27 -3.33
C VAL A 25 -7.43 0.60 -3.73
N PHE A 26 -8.07 -0.15 -2.82
CA PHE A 26 -9.35 -0.82 -3.08
C PHE A 26 -10.49 0.17 -3.33
N VAL A 27 -10.56 1.24 -2.54
CA VAL A 27 -11.56 2.30 -2.73
C VAL A 27 -11.35 2.99 -4.08
N ASN A 28 -10.11 3.39 -4.40
CA ASN A 28 -9.80 4.06 -5.67
C ASN A 28 -10.13 3.17 -6.89
N LEU A 29 -9.80 1.88 -6.83
CA LEU A 29 -10.14 0.92 -7.89
C LEU A 29 -11.67 0.74 -8.01
N ALA A 30 -12.36 0.62 -6.87
CA ALA A 30 -13.82 0.48 -6.86
C ALA A 30 -14.51 1.70 -7.49
N GLU A 31 -14.07 2.91 -7.17
CA GLU A 31 -14.55 4.15 -7.79
C GLU A 31 -14.24 4.20 -9.29
N TYR A 32 -13.02 3.83 -9.69
CA TYR A 32 -12.62 3.81 -11.08
C TYR A 32 -13.51 2.85 -11.89
N PHE A 33 -13.67 1.60 -11.45
CA PHE A 33 -14.50 0.63 -12.16
C PHE A 33 -15.99 1.04 -12.21
N THR A 34 -16.48 1.70 -11.15
CA THR A 34 -17.84 2.26 -11.16
C THR A 34 -18.00 3.33 -12.26
N LYS A 35 -17.02 4.24 -12.39
CA LYS A 35 -16.99 5.27 -13.46
C LYS A 35 -16.87 4.67 -14.85
N GLU A 36 -16.19 3.53 -14.99
CA GLU A 36 -16.07 2.77 -16.24
C GLU A 36 -17.33 1.93 -16.56
N GLY A 37 -18.40 2.07 -15.77
CA GLY A 37 -19.69 1.41 -16.01
C GLY A 37 -19.78 -0.03 -15.50
N TYR A 38 -18.83 -0.48 -14.67
CA TYR A 38 -18.94 -1.78 -14.01
C TYR A 38 -19.88 -1.69 -12.81
N ARG A 39 -20.63 -2.76 -12.58
CA ARG A 39 -21.26 -2.94 -11.28
C ARG A 39 -20.19 -3.30 -10.26
N VAL A 40 -20.15 -2.60 -9.14
CA VAL A 40 -19.16 -2.83 -8.10
C VAL A 40 -19.84 -3.19 -6.79
N THR A 41 -19.30 -4.19 -6.08
CA THR A 41 -19.72 -4.56 -4.72
C THR A 41 -18.50 -4.59 -3.81
N MET A 42 -18.52 -3.79 -2.75
CA MET A 42 -17.49 -3.80 -1.70
C MET A 42 -17.93 -4.74 -0.58
N VAL A 43 -17.21 -5.83 -0.37
CA VAL A 43 -17.46 -6.77 0.72
C VAL A 43 -16.39 -6.55 1.79
N THR A 44 -16.81 -6.21 3.02
CA THR A 44 -15.90 -6.07 4.15
C THR A 44 -16.26 -7.05 5.25
N GLN A 45 -15.29 -7.50 6.04
CA GLN A 45 -15.59 -8.37 7.19
C GLN A 45 -16.40 -7.61 8.24
N TYR A 46 -15.95 -6.41 8.59
CA TYR A 46 -16.56 -5.55 9.61
C TYR A 46 -16.48 -4.08 9.25
N ARG A 47 -17.11 -3.23 10.03
CA ARG A 47 -16.94 -1.77 10.00
C ARG A 47 -16.04 -1.33 11.14
N LYS A 48 -15.27 -0.28 10.90
CA LYS A 48 -14.49 0.44 11.91
C LYS A 48 -14.92 1.91 11.94
N GLU A 49 -14.55 2.58 13.02
CA GLU A 49 -14.54 4.03 13.05
C GLU A 49 -13.47 4.57 12.09
N ASP A 50 -13.65 5.76 11.57
CA ASP A 50 -12.70 6.44 10.68
C ASP A 50 -12.30 5.63 9.41
N GLU A 51 -13.32 5.25 8.64
CA GLU A 51 -13.16 4.54 7.37
C GLU A 51 -13.16 5.50 6.17
N TYR A 52 -12.60 5.05 5.04
CA TYR A 52 -12.83 5.69 3.75
C TYR A 52 -14.31 5.61 3.38
N SER A 53 -14.86 6.72 2.84
CA SER A 53 -16.21 6.74 2.26
C SER A 53 -16.24 5.99 0.94
N LEU A 54 -17.39 5.43 0.59
CA LEU A 54 -17.67 4.86 -0.71
C LEU A 54 -18.74 5.69 -1.40
N PRO A 55 -18.68 5.86 -2.75
CA PRO A 55 -19.79 6.36 -3.54
C PRO A 55 -21.09 5.58 -3.27
N GLU A 56 -22.22 6.24 -3.35
CA GLU A 56 -23.55 5.64 -3.09
C GLU A 56 -23.88 4.50 -4.05
N GLU A 57 -23.34 4.53 -5.26
CA GLU A 57 -23.51 3.52 -6.29
C GLU A 57 -22.84 2.19 -5.95
N ILE A 58 -21.87 2.19 -5.02
CA ILE A 58 -21.14 0.99 -4.62
C ILE A 58 -21.86 0.31 -3.45
N ALA A 59 -22.44 -0.84 -3.71
CA ALA A 59 -23.08 -1.64 -2.66
C ALA A 59 -22.04 -2.16 -1.66
N ARG A 60 -22.20 -1.85 -0.36
CA ARG A 60 -21.37 -2.40 0.71
C ARG A 60 -22.06 -3.53 1.45
N VAL A 61 -21.37 -4.67 1.56
CA VAL A 61 -21.86 -5.90 2.20
C VAL A 61 -20.92 -6.31 3.33
N ILE A 62 -21.45 -6.65 4.50
CA ILE A 62 -20.68 -7.14 5.64
C ILE A 62 -20.70 -8.67 5.66
N SER A 63 -19.49 -9.28 5.66
CA SER A 63 -19.31 -10.74 5.63
C SER A 63 -19.15 -11.37 7.01
N GLU A 64 -18.94 -10.60 8.09
CA GLU A 64 -18.88 -11.14 9.45
C GLU A 64 -20.22 -11.78 9.83
N ILE A 65 -20.17 -12.88 10.57
CA ILE A 65 -21.36 -13.54 11.12
C ILE A 65 -22.02 -12.68 12.20
N ASP A 66 -23.33 -12.81 12.34
CA ASP A 66 -24.07 -12.05 13.33
C ASP A 66 -23.64 -12.46 14.76
N GLU A 67 -23.64 -11.52 15.70
CA GLU A 67 -23.20 -11.78 17.09
C GLU A 67 -23.93 -12.98 17.72
N LYS A 68 -25.21 -13.15 17.39
CA LYS A 68 -26.03 -14.28 17.85
C LYS A 68 -25.58 -15.65 17.31
N GLU A 69 -24.82 -15.65 16.24
CA GLU A 69 -24.29 -16.87 15.62
C GLU A 69 -22.89 -17.22 16.14
N ILE A 70 -22.24 -16.33 16.89
CA ILE A 70 -20.92 -16.57 17.46
C ILE A 70 -21.01 -17.62 18.57
N THR A 71 -20.17 -18.67 18.46
CA THR A 71 -20.04 -19.73 19.45
C THR A 71 -18.68 -19.67 20.14
N GLY A 72 -18.48 -20.41 21.22
CA GLY A 72 -17.17 -20.56 21.87
C GLY A 72 -16.12 -21.30 21.03
N SER A 73 -16.53 -21.96 19.94
CA SER A 73 -15.61 -22.68 19.05
C SER A 73 -15.10 -21.81 17.90
N ARG A 74 -13.80 -21.56 17.87
CA ARG A 74 -13.15 -20.80 16.77
C ARG A 74 -13.31 -21.47 15.41
N VAL A 75 -13.27 -22.81 15.37
CA VAL A 75 -13.42 -23.60 14.12
C VAL A 75 -14.85 -23.46 13.58
N VAL A 76 -15.86 -23.60 14.42
CA VAL A 76 -17.27 -23.45 14.01
C VAL A 76 -17.52 -22.03 13.48
N ASN A 77 -17.04 -21.01 14.18
CA ASN A 77 -17.19 -19.62 13.74
C ASN A 77 -16.49 -19.37 12.41
N PHE A 78 -15.29 -19.96 12.20
CA PHE A 78 -14.58 -19.86 10.92
C PHE A 78 -15.38 -20.53 9.78
N CYS A 79 -15.89 -21.73 9.98
CA CYS A 79 -16.74 -22.42 9.00
C CYS A 79 -18.02 -21.61 8.67
N ARG A 80 -18.65 -20.97 9.67
CA ARG A 80 -19.80 -20.08 9.44
C ARG A 80 -19.45 -18.86 8.60
N ARG A 81 -18.28 -18.23 8.85
CA ARG A 81 -17.77 -17.12 8.03
C ARG A 81 -17.55 -17.54 6.59
N LEU A 82 -16.93 -18.70 6.35
CA LEU A 82 -16.75 -19.25 4.99
C LEU A 82 -18.12 -19.48 4.31
N LYS A 83 -19.08 -20.09 5.03
CA LYS A 83 -20.43 -20.32 4.50
C LYS A 83 -21.13 -19.00 4.15
N LYS A 84 -21.09 -18.00 5.04
CA LYS A 84 -21.69 -16.68 4.79
C LYS A 84 -21.06 -16.01 3.57
N LEU A 85 -19.72 -16.03 3.45
CA LEU A 85 -19.01 -15.46 2.32
C LEU A 85 -19.36 -16.18 1.01
N HIS A 86 -19.44 -17.51 1.00
CA HIS A 86 -19.89 -18.29 -0.15
C HIS A 86 -21.33 -17.91 -0.57
N LEU A 87 -22.25 -17.71 0.40
CA LEU A 87 -23.62 -17.28 0.10
C LEU A 87 -23.67 -15.84 -0.46
N ILE A 88 -22.74 -14.96 -0.04
CA ILE A 88 -22.60 -13.63 -0.61
C ILE A 88 -22.24 -13.75 -2.10
N TRP A 89 -21.26 -14.58 -2.47
CA TRP A 89 -20.88 -14.80 -3.87
C TRP A 89 -22.05 -15.35 -4.68
N LYS A 90 -22.81 -16.32 -4.16
CA LYS A 90 -24.02 -16.84 -4.83
C LYS A 90 -25.12 -15.79 -5.00
N LYS A 91 -25.30 -14.92 -4.01
CA LYS A 91 -26.36 -13.90 -4.03
C LYS A 91 -26.05 -12.76 -5.00
N TYR A 92 -24.82 -12.23 -4.94
CA TYR A 92 -24.42 -11.08 -5.72
C TYR A 92 -23.89 -11.47 -7.11
N ASP A 93 -23.42 -12.72 -7.26
CA ASP A 93 -22.96 -13.37 -8.48
C ASP A 93 -22.00 -12.45 -9.28
N PRO A 94 -20.88 -11.96 -8.67
CA PRO A 94 -19.91 -11.16 -9.41
C PRO A 94 -19.16 -12.04 -10.40
N ASP A 95 -18.73 -11.45 -11.53
CA ASP A 95 -17.88 -12.14 -12.50
C ASP A 95 -16.48 -12.37 -11.92
N LEU A 96 -15.99 -11.42 -11.13
CA LEU A 96 -14.68 -11.44 -10.51
C LEU A 96 -14.74 -10.92 -9.07
N VAL A 97 -13.94 -11.50 -8.18
CA VAL A 97 -13.67 -10.96 -6.85
C VAL A 97 -12.17 -10.75 -6.64
N LEU A 98 -11.78 -9.51 -6.37
CA LEU A 98 -10.43 -9.17 -5.92
C LEU A 98 -10.38 -9.18 -4.39
N SER A 99 -9.44 -9.93 -3.83
CA SER A 99 -9.13 -9.88 -2.40
C SER A 99 -7.68 -9.50 -2.15
N CYS A 100 -7.39 -9.00 -0.96
CA CYS A 100 -6.02 -8.75 -0.51
C CYS A 100 -5.85 -9.12 0.97
N ILE A 101 -4.57 -9.22 1.35
CA ILE A 101 -4.09 -9.46 2.72
C ILE A 101 -4.37 -10.90 3.22
N GLY A 102 -3.32 -11.72 3.14
CA GLY A 102 -3.18 -12.99 3.85
C GLY A 102 -4.39 -13.92 3.81
N LYS A 103 -5.08 -14.04 4.93
CA LYS A 103 -6.22 -14.97 5.11
C LYS A 103 -7.41 -14.67 4.20
N ASN A 104 -7.63 -13.42 3.82
CA ASN A 104 -8.74 -13.07 2.93
C ASN A 104 -8.56 -13.71 1.55
N ASN A 105 -7.31 -13.79 1.08
CA ASN A 105 -6.98 -14.46 -0.18
C ASN A 105 -7.37 -15.95 -0.14
N PHE A 106 -7.05 -16.64 0.96
CA PHE A 106 -7.47 -18.05 1.13
C PHE A 106 -8.99 -18.21 1.19
N MET A 107 -9.65 -17.36 1.99
CA MET A 107 -11.12 -17.38 2.10
C MET A 107 -11.77 -17.15 0.73
N THR A 108 -11.25 -16.22 -0.05
CA THR A 108 -11.76 -15.93 -1.40
C THR A 108 -11.66 -17.15 -2.30
N VAL A 109 -10.47 -17.76 -2.41
CA VAL A 109 -10.28 -18.94 -3.27
C VAL A 109 -11.21 -20.08 -2.85
N VAL A 110 -11.28 -20.38 -1.54
CA VAL A 110 -12.11 -21.50 -1.06
C VAL A 110 -13.61 -21.24 -1.23
N THR A 111 -14.07 -20.02 -0.95
CA THR A 111 -15.50 -19.72 -0.95
C THR A 111 -16.08 -19.45 -2.33
N THR A 112 -15.25 -19.21 -3.34
CA THR A 112 -15.69 -19.10 -4.73
C THR A 112 -15.83 -20.44 -5.43
N MET A 113 -15.27 -21.53 -4.86
CA MET A 113 -15.42 -22.87 -5.41
C MET A 113 -16.90 -23.26 -5.54
N GLY A 114 -17.30 -23.77 -6.71
CA GLY A 114 -18.68 -24.12 -7.01
C GLY A 114 -19.60 -22.91 -7.29
N THR A 115 -19.02 -21.74 -7.51
CA THR A 115 -19.70 -20.56 -8.04
C THR A 115 -19.16 -20.19 -9.42
N ARG A 116 -19.74 -19.19 -10.09
CA ARG A 116 -19.21 -18.63 -11.35
C ARG A 116 -18.17 -17.55 -11.11
N THR A 117 -18.06 -17.05 -9.89
CA THR A 117 -17.17 -15.98 -9.51
C THR A 117 -15.72 -16.41 -9.62
N ARG A 118 -14.92 -15.65 -10.35
CA ARG A 118 -13.47 -15.88 -10.51
C ARG A 118 -12.69 -15.18 -9.39
N PRO A 119 -11.95 -15.90 -8.54
CA PRO A 119 -11.14 -15.29 -7.50
C PRO A 119 -9.84 -14.73 -8.09
N VAL A 120 -9.53 -13.49 -7.74
CA VAL A 120 -8.22 -12.84 -7.95
C VAL A 120 -7.66 -12.48 -6.59
N VAL A 121 -6.45 -12.92 -6.32
CA VAL A 121 -5.76 -12.70 -5.05
C VAL A 121 -4.65 -11.67 -5.23
N SER A 122 -4.51 -10.75 -4.28
CA SER A 122 -3.46 -9.73 -4.30
C SER A 122 -2.63 -9.78 -3.03
N VAL A 123 -1.31 -9.72 -3.19
CA VAL A 123 -0.33 -9.59 -2.09
C VAL A 123 0.21 -8.17 -2.15
N VAL A 124 -0.13 -7.38 -1.15
CA VAL A 124 0.09 -5.92 -1.15
C VAL A 124 1.15 -5.46 -0.15
N GLY A 125 1.54 -6.32 0.77
CA GLY A 125 2.60 -6.09 1.74
C GLY A 125 3.85 -6.94 1.47
N GLU A 126 4.70 -7.04 2.49
CA GLU A 126 5.78 -8.03 2.47
C GLU A 126 5.18 -9.43 2.55
N ALA A 127 5.47 -10.27 1.53
CA ALA A 127 4.88 -11.59 1.41
C ALA A 127 5.16 -12.50 2.63
N ARG A 128 6.34 -12.37 3.27
CA ARG A 128 6.70 -13.13 4.47
C ARG A 128 5.88 -12.73 5.70
N GLU A 129 5.45 -11.47 5.77
CA GLU A 129 4.60 -10.96 6.85
C GLU A 129 3.13 -11.31 6.61
N GLU A 130 2.65 -11.22 5.37
CA GLU A 130 1.29 -11.65 5.03
C GLU A 130 1.10 -13.17 5.19
N TYR A 131 2.15 -13.94 4.92
CA TYR A 131 2.15 -15.42 4.99
C TYR A 131 3.25 -15.92 5.93
N PRO A 132 3.12 -15.69 7.26
CA PRO A 132 4.17 -16.02 8.21
C PRO A 132 4.32 -17.52 8.45
N GLY A 133 5.51 -17.90 8.89
CA GLY A 133 5.84 -19.28 9.25
C GLY A 133 5.98 -20.20 8.04
N ARG A 134 5.77 -21.50 8.23
CA ARG A 134 5.90 -22.52 7.16
C ARG A 134 4.57 -22.94 6.56
N VAL A 135 3.50 -22.88 7.34
CA VAL A 135 2.18 -23.38 6.94
C VAL A 135 1.48 -22.40 5.98
N MET A 136 1.55 -21.10 6.24
CA MET A 136 0.86 -20.09 5.41
C MET A 136 1.40 -20.06 3.96
N PRO A 137 2.73 -20.05 3.72
CA PRO A 137 3.26 -20.14 2.34
C PRO A 137 2.89 -21.45 1.64
N MET A 138 2.88 -22.57 2.38
CA MET A 138 2.45 -23.87 1.82
C MET A 138 0.99 -23.82 1.38
N LEU A 139 0.11 -23.25 2.19
CA LEU A 139 -1.30 -23.06 1.84
C LEU A 139 -1.47 -22.10 0.66
N ALA A 140 -0.70 -21.01 0.59
CA ALA A 140 -0.71 -20.10 -0.56
C ALA A 140 -0.32 -20.81 -1.84
N ASN A 141 0.78 -21.59 -1.82
CA ASN A 141 1.24 -22.36 -2.97
C ASN A 141 0.24 -23.46 -3.39
N LEU A 142 -0.55 -23.99 -2.44
CA LEU A 142 -1.61 -24.96 -2.73
C LEU A 142 -2.86 -24.30 -3.31
N LEU A 143 -3.31 -23.16 -2.77
CA LEU A 143 -4.60 -22.54 -3.10
C LEU A 143 -4.51 -21.55 -4.27
N PHE A 144 -3.45 -20.76 -4.39
CA PHE A 144 -3.34 -19.72 -5.43
C PHE A 144 -3.37 -20.25 -6.87
N PRO A 145 -2.93 -21.48 -7.17
CA PRO A 145 -3.16 -22.07 -8.49
C PRO A 145 -4.64 -22.23 -8.89
N PHE A 146 -5.56 -22.19 -7.94
CA PHE A 146 -7.01 -22.21 -8.20
C PHE A 146 -7.61 -20.79 -8.35
N ALA A 147 -6.84 -19.75 -8.09
CA ALA A 147 -7.25 -18.38 -8.40
C ALA A 147 -7.20 -18.16 -9.92
N ALA A 148 -8.11 -17.33 -10.45
CA ALA A 148 -8.07 -16.89 -11.84
C ALA A 148 -6.83 -16.02 -12.10
N GLY A 149 -6.43 -15.21 -11.10
CA GLY A 149 -5.25 -14.38 -11.16
C GLY A 149 -4.55 -14.20 -9.81
N VAL A 150 -3.24 -13.95 -9.88
CA VAL A 150 -2.42 -13.59 -8.72
C VAL A 150 -1.75 -12.26 -9.02
N ILE A 151 -1.97 -11.27 -8.18
CA ILE A 151 -1.39 -9.93 -8.31
C ILE A 151 -0.35 -9.73 -7.22
N LEU A 152 0.84 -9.35 -7.64
CA LEU A 152 1.95 -8.98 -6.78
C LEU A 152 2.37 -7.54 -7.08
N GLN A 153 3.09 -6.91 -6.16
CA GLN A 153 3.56 -5.54 -6.35
C GLN A 153 5.04 -5.47 -6.76
N THR A 154 5.81 -6.55 -6.55
CA THR A 154 7.26 -6.55 -6.80
C THR A 154 7.73 -7.90 -7.33
N GLU A 155 8.84 -7.87 -8.09
CA GLU A 155 9.48 -9.11 -8.55
C GLU A 155 10.09 -9.91 -7.38
N ARG A 156 10.58 -9.25 -6.32
CA ARG A 156 11.07 -9.99 -5.13
C ARG A 156 9.95 -10.76 -4.44
N SER A 157 8.72 -10.23 -4.40
CA SER A 157 7.55 -10.95 -3.88
C SER A 157 7.20 -12.17 -4.72
N ARG A 158 7.45 -12.16 -6.04
CA ARG A 158 7.26 -13.31 -6.93
C ARG A 158 8.14 -14.50 -6.51
N ASN A 159 9.38 -14.23 -6.11
CA ASN A 159 10.34 -15.26 -5.70
C ASN A 159 10.01 -15.92 -4.34
N PHE A 160 9.08 -15.35 -3.58
CA PHE A 160 8.60 -15.94 -2.33
C PHE A 160 7.69 -17.15 -2.56
N PHE A 161 6.93 -17.16 -3.63
CA PHE A 161 5.99 -18.24 -3.97
C PHE A 161 6.66 -19.31 -4.86
N SER A 162 5.98 -20.45 -4.98
CA SER A 162 6.42 -21.51 -5.91
C SER A 162 6.42 -21.02 -7.36
N GLU A 163 7.23 -21.64 -8.19
CA GLU A 163 7.32 -21.34 -9.62
C GLU A 163 5.94 -21.40 -10.32
N ARG A 164 5.07 -22.33 -9.89
CA ARG A 164 3.70 -22.46 -10.41
C ARG A 164 2.85 -21.22 -10.12
N VAL A 165 2.97 -20.62 -8.94
CA VAL A 165 2.29 -19.39 -8.58
C VAL A 165 2.95 -18.20 -9.26
N GLY A 166 4.29 -18.13 -9.22
CA GLY A 166 5.06 -17.03 -9.81
C GLY A 166 4.84 -16.86 -11.32
N LYS A 167 4.72 -17.95 -12.09
CA LYS A 167 4.41 -17.91 -13.54
C LYS A 167 3.03 -17.35 -13.86
N ARG A 168 2.09 -17.41 -12.92
CA ARG A 168 0.71 -16.88 -13.07
C ARG A 168 0.57 -15.48 -12.50
N ALA A 169 1.57 -15.03 -11.74
CA ALA A 169 1.53 -13.74 -11.09
C ALA A 169 1.83 -12.60 -12.08
N VAL A 170 1.06 -11.53 -11.96
CA VAL A 170 1.26 -10.27 -12.67
C VAL A 170 1.68 -9.20 -11.67
N ILE A 171 2.63 -8.37 -12.05
CA ILE A 171 3.01 -7.21 -11.25
C ILE A 171 2.13 -6.03 -11.66
N LEU A 172 1.27 -5.58 -10.75
CA LEU A 172 0.46 -4.38 -10.95
C LEU A 172 0.80 -3.34 -9.89
N PRO A 173 1.21 -2.14 -10.29
CA PRO A 173 1.56 -1.09 -9.35
C PRO A 173 0.33 -0.44 -8.70
N ASN A 174 0.57 0.30 -7.60
CA ASN A 174 -0.40 1.24 -7.08
C ASN A 174 -0.40 2.52 -7.92
N SER A 175 -1.56 3.12 -8.14
CA SER A 175 -1.64 4.43 -8.78
C SER A 175 -1.22 5.54 -7.82
N LEU A 176 -0.58 6.57 -8.37
CA LEU A 176 -0.32 7.81 -7.63
C LEU A 176 -1.65 8.46 -7.22
N ASN A 177 -1.70 9.02 -6.01
CA ASN A 177 -2.82 9.85 -5.60
C ASN A 177 -2.88 11.12 -6.49
N PRO A 178 -4.02 11.44 -7.12
CA PRO A 178 -4.16 12.61 -7.99
C PRO A 178 -3.72 13.95 -7.37
N ASP A 179 -3.81 14.11 -6.06
CA ASP A 179 -3.36 15.30 -5.35
C ASP A 179 -1.87 15.59 -5.52
N PHE A 180 -1.08 14.57 -5.88
CA PHE A 180 0.36 14.66 -6.13
C PHE A 180 0.72 14.80 -7.62
N MET A 181 -0.27 14.78 -8.52
CA MET A 181 -0.10 15.04 -9.95
C MET A 181 0.02 16.54 -10.21
N LYS A 182 1.15 17.13 -9.79
CA LYS A 182 1.42 18.57 -9.87
C LYS A 182 2.83 18.82 -10.39
N PRO A 183 3.08 19.97 -11.03
CA PRO A 183 4.45 20.38 -11.36
C PRO A 183 5.33 20.37 -10.10
N ARG A 184 6.57 19.94 -10.28
CA ARG A 184 7.58 19.99 -9.21
C ARG A 184 7.73 21.43 -8.71
N TYR A 185 7.87 21.60 -7.40
CA TYR A 185 8.20 22.90 -6.81
C TYR A 185 9.65 23.30 -7.18
N GLU A 186 9.80 24.46 -7.86
CA GLU A 186 11.08 24.95 -8.32
C GLU A 186 11.64 26.11 -7.48
N GLY A 187 10.91 26.54 -6.43
CA GLY A 187 11.37 27.58 -5.51
C GLY A 187 12.41 27.09 -4.50
N GLU A 188 12.83 27.98 -3.62
CA GLU A 188 13.69 27.66 -2.48
C GLU A 188 12.96 26.74 -1.51
N ARG A 189 13.60 25.59 -1.20
CA ARG A 189 13.04 24.60 -0.28
C ARG A 189 13.27 25.03 1.17
N LYS A 190 12.31 24.74 2.02
CA LYS A 190 12.41 24.99 3.46
C LYS A 190 13.45 24.05 4.08
N PRO A 191 14.19 24.47 5.12
CA PRO A 191 15.08 23.59 5.86
C PRO A 191 14.27 22.61 6.72
N GLN A 192 13.51 21.75 6.04
CA GLN A 192 12.59 20.79 6.64
C GLN A 192 12.85 19.40 6.07
N ILE A 193 13.02 18.44 6.95
CA ILE A 193 13.10 17.01 6.66
C ILE A 193 11.74 16.43 7.02
N VAL A 194 11.13 15.66 6.14
CA VAL A 194 9.77 15.14 6.36
C VAL A 194 9.70 13.62 6.23
N SER A 195 8.79 13.03 6.96
CA SER A 195 8.34 11.66 6.81
C SER A 195 6.82 11.59 6.93
N VAL A 196 6.21 10.59 6.29
CA VAL A 196 4.76 10.34 6.34
C VAL A 196 4.51 8.86 6.60
N GLY A 197 3.84 8.52 7.70
CA GLY A 197 3.53 7.15 8.03
C GLY A 197 2.98 6.95 9.43
N ARG A 198 2.46 5.75 9.72
CA ARG A 198 2.02 5.41 11.07
C ARG A 198 3.22 5.39 12.03
N MET A 199 3.02 5.88 13.24
CA MET A 199 4.05 5.85 14.28
C MET A 199 4.02 4.50 15.00
N ASP A 200 4.45 3.46 14.28
CA ASP A 200 4.58 2.08 14.77
C ASP A 200 6.04 1.58 14.65
N ALA A 201 6.32 0.42 15.21
CA ALA A 201 7.67 -0.15 15.22
C ALA A 201 8.22 -0.40 13.79
N ASN A 202 7.33 -0.73 12.84
CA ASN A 202 7.74 -1.04 11.47
C ASN A 202 8.30 0.17 10.71
N LYS A 203 7.76 1.38 10.94
CA LYS A 203 8.21 2.62 10.27
C LYS A 203 9.56 3.13 10.77
N ASN A 204 10.02 2.65 11.94
CA ASN A 204 11.34 2.94 12.49
C ASN A 204 11.70 4.45 12.54
N HIS A 205 10.72 5.28 12.94
CA HIS A 205 10.92 6.72 13.11
C HIS A 205 11.99 7.04 14.17
N GLU A 206 12.21 6.12 15.11
CA GLU A 206 13.31 6.23 16.08
C GLU A 206 14.66 6.41 15.38
N MET A 207 14.95 5.63 14.33
CA MET A 207 16.19 5.75 13.55
C MET A 207 16.32 7.15 12.92
N MET A 208 15.22 7.73 12.44
CA MET A 208 15.21 9.09 11.87
C MET A 208 15.56 10.13 12.92
N ILE A 209 14.92 10.08 14.09
CA ILE A 209 15.15 11.05 15.19
C ILE A 209 16.59 10.97 15.68
N ARG A 210 17.13 9.76 15.85
CA ARG A 210 18.53 9.57 16.27
C ARG A 210 19.55 10.08 15.24
N ALA A 211 19.30 9.84 13.95
CA ALA A 211 20.14 10.36 12.86
C ALA A 211 20.05 11.89 12.78
N PHE A 212 18.85 12.45 12.89
CA PHE A 212 18.63 13.89 12.93
C PHE A 212 19.35 14.54 14.12
N ALA A 213 19.23 13.98 15.33
CA ALA A 213 19.92 14.48 16.51
C ALA A 213 21.45 14.51 16.33
N ARG A 214 22.01 13.48 15.68
CA ARG A 214 23.46 13.43 15.39
C ARG A 214 23.92 14.55 14.47
N LEU A 215 23.09 14.94 13.49
CA LEU A 215 23.41 15.97 12.50
C LEU A 215 22.95 17.38 12.91
N SER A 216 22.15 17.50 13.95
CA SER A 216 21.48 18.72 14.37
C SER A 216 22.42 19.89 14.69
N GLY A 217 23.64 19.63 15.15
CA GLY A 217 24.66 20.65 15.38
C GLY A 217 25.30 21.19 14.10
N LYS A 218 25.37 20.35 13.04
CA LYS A 218 25.90 20.74 11.73
C LYS A 218 24.87 21.51 10.90
N TYR A 219 23.59 21.20 11.10
CA TYR A 219 22.46 21.78 10.36
C TYR A 219 21.43 22.35 11.35
N PRO A 220 21.76 23.46 12.05
CA PRO A 220 20.93 23.99 13.13
C PRO A 220 19.58 24.57 12.66
N GLU A 221 19.45 24.94 11.39
CA GLU A 221 18.23 25.49 10.78
C GLU A 221 17.17 24.44 10.45
N TYR A 222 17.55 23.15 10.37
CA TYR A 222 16.63 22.09 9.95
C TYR A 222 15.69 21.64 11.07
N VAL A 223 14.46 21.30 10.65
CA VAL A 223 13.42 20.70 11.49
C VAL A 223 13.05 19.34 10.89
N LEU A 224 12.84 18.33 11.72
CA LEU A 224 12.30 17.03 11.33
C LEU A 224 10.80 17.00 11.65
N THR A 225 9.95 16.86 10.65
CA THR A 225 8.51 16.75 10.83
C THR A 225 8.03 15.37 10.39
N ILE A 226 7.40 14.60 11.29
CA ILE A 226 6.85 13.27 11.01
C ILE A 226 5.33 13.37 11.04
N TYR A 227 4.70 13.25 9.88
CA TYR A 227 3.25 13.27 9.71
C TYR A 227 2.67 11.87 9.88
N GLY A 228 1.68 11.74 10.72
CA GLY A 228 0.99 10.50 11.05
C GLY A 228 0.79 10.35 12.54
N ASP A 229 0.17 9.26 12.95
CA ASP A 229 -0.10 8.94 14.35
C ASP A 229 0.11 7.44 14.60
N GLY A 230 0.16 7.04 15.85
CA GLY A 230 0.31 5.63 16.24
C GLY A 230 0.76 5.45 17.67
N GLU A 231 0.89 4.19 18.06
CA GLU A 231 1.21 3.78 19.42
C GLU A 231 2.55 4.32 19.95
N LEU A 232 3.49 4.64 19.05
CA LEU A 232 4.81 5.16 19.43
C LEU A 232 4.87 6.69 19.50
N HIS A 233 3.78 7.44 19.26
CA HIS A 233 3.81 8.90 19.26
C HIS A 233 4.45 9.49 20.52
N SER A 234 3.98 9.09 21.72
CA SER A 234 4.49 9.60 22.99
C SER A 234 5.95 9.18 23.24
N TYR A 235 6.32 7.96 22.83
CA TYR A 235 7.70 7.48 22.91
C TYR A 235 8.66 8.30 22.04
N LEU A 236 8.28 8.58 20.78
CA LEU A 236 9.09 9.34 19.83
C LEU A 236 9.27 10.79 20.29
N LYS A 237 8.25 11.38 20.91
CA LYS A 237 8.32 12.72 21.51
C LYS A 237 9.35 12.74 22.66
N ALA A 238 9.24 11.83 23.62
CA ALA A 238 10.19 11.72 24.73
C ALA A 238 11.61 11.46 24.24
N LEU A 239 11.79 10.61 23.23
CA LEU A 239 13.09 10.35 22.61
C LEU A 239 13.72 11.61 22.03
N ALA A 240 12.95 12.46 21.37
CA ALA A 240 13.46 13.72 20.81
C ALA A 240 13.89 14.69 21.92
N GLU A 241 13.14 14.75 23.01
CA GLU A 241 13.47 15.55 24.20
C GLU A 241 14.77 15.04 24.85
N ASP A 242 14.90 13.73 25.09
CA ASP A 242 16.10 13.08 25.67
C ASP A 242 17.37 13.30 24.83
N LEU A 243 17.21 13.38 23.50
CA LEU A 243 18.30 13.65 22.57
C LEU A 243 18.63 15.17 22.41
N GLY A 244 17.89 16.05 23.08
CA GLY A 244 18.07 17.49 23.02
C GLY A 244 17.62 18.15 21.71
N VAL A 245 16.73 17.49 20.97
CA VAL A 245 16.16 18.01 19.70
C VAL A 245 14.64 18.17 19.73
N GLY A 246 14.02 18.12 20.92
CA GLY A 246 12.57 18.17 21.10
C GLY A 246 11.90 19.36 20.41
N GLU A 247 12.50 20.56 20.47
CA GLU A 247 11.97 21.76 19.81
C GLU A 247 12.09 21.75 18.28
N ARG A 248 12.87 20.81 17.72
CA ARG A 248 13.10 20.69 16.27
C ARG A 248 12.58 19.38 15.68
N VAL A 249 11.85 18.58 16.47
CA VAL A 249 11.14 17.39 16.03
C VAL A 249 9.64 17.62 16.22
N GLU A 250 8.93 17.72 15.11
CA GLU A 250 7.50 17.98 15.10
C GLU A 250 6.73 16.69 14.79
N LEU A 251 5.71 16.38 15.60
CA LEU A 251 4.84 15.23 15.47
C LEU A 251 3.36 15.72 15.41
N PRO A 252 2.93 16.37 14.30
CA PRO A 252 1.63 17.05 14.24
C PRO A 252 0.43 16.10 14.09
N GLY A 253 0.66 14.80 14.11
CA GLY A 253 -0.40 13.82 13.91
C GLY A 253 -0.80 13.65 12.44
N VAL A 254 -2.01 13.12 12.22
CA VAL A 254 -2.59 12.97 10.89
C VAL A 254 -3.14 14.31 10.42
N ILE A 255 -2.70 14.77 9.26
CA ILE A 255 -3.12 16.05 8.70
C ILE A 255 -3.81 15.86 7.34
N PRO A 256 -4.78 16.71 7.00
CA PRO A 256 -5.29 16.78 5.64
C PRO A 256 -4.27 17.43 4.70
N ASN A 257 -4.39 17.15 3.41
CA ASN A 257 -3.58 17.81 2.36
C ASN A 257 -2.06 17.69 2.57
N VAL A 258 -1.58 16.51 2.94
CA VAL A 258 -0.15 16.24 3.18
C VAL A 258 0.73 16.64 1.98
N ALA A 259 0.21 16.52 0.75
CA ALA A 259 0.90 16.94 -0.47
C ALA A 259 1.41 18.39 -0.39
N GLN A 260 0.55 19.33 0.05
CA GLN A 260 0.91 20.74 0.17
C GLN A 260 1.91 21.01 1.32
N ARG A 261 1.93 20.13 2.31
CA ARG A 261 2.83 20.26 3.45
C ARG A 261 4.25 19.82 3.14
N ILE A 262 4.39 18.74 2.34
CA ILE A 262 5.70 18.18 2.05
C ILE A 262 6.34 18.78 0.79
N GLU A 263 5.59 19.33 -0.15
CA GLU A 263 6.10 19.79 -1.46
C GLU A 263 7.28 20.74 -1.39
N LYS A 264 7.37 21.57 -0.33
CA LYS A 264 8.42 22.57 -0.12
C LYS A 264 9.54 22.10 0.80
N ALA A 265 9.48 20.88 1.34
CA ALA A 265 10.53 20.33 2.18
C ALA A 265 11.83 20.10 1.39
N SER A 266 12.94 19.96 2.10
CA SER A 266 14.25 19.71 1.49
C SER A 266 14.56 18.23 1.30
N LEU A 267 13.98 17.36 2.15
CA LEU A 267 14.30 15.93 2.18
C LEU A 267 13.12 15.12 2.70
N PHE A 268 12.87 13.97 2.09
CA PHE A 268 11.94 12.96 2.59
C PHE A 268 12.68 11.71 3.07
N LEU A 269 12.26 11.16 4.20
CA LEU A 269 12.81 9.92 4.77
C LEU A 269 11.76 8.82 4.86
N LEU A 270 12.16 7.60 4.45
CA LEU A 270 11.40 6.37 4.69
C LEU A 270 12.36 5.32 5.26
N THR A 271 12.25 5.00 6.54
CA THR A 271 13.19 4.11 7.26
C THR A 271 12.58 2.78 7.68
N SER A 272 11.49 2.39 7.04
CA SER A 272 10.71 1.20 7.38
C SER A 272 11.56 -0.08 7.38
N PHE A 273 11.25 -1.00 8.29
CA PHE A 273 11.80 -2.35 8.27
C PHE A 273 11.18 -3.19 7.15
N SER A 274 9.90 -2.96 6.88
CA SER A 274 9.12 -3.72 5.91
C SER A 274 8.04 -2.85 5.27
N GLU A 275 7.88 -2.99 3.96
CA GLU A 275 6.82 -2.39 3.15
C GLU A 275 6.45 -3.36 2.03
N GLY A 276 5.26 -3.19 1.46
CA GLY A 276 5.04 -3.59 0.08
C GLY A 276 5.59 -2.52 -0.86
N VAL A 277 4.76 -1.95 -1.70
CA VAL A 277 5.05 -0.71 -2.44
C VAL A 277 4.48 0.47 -1.64
N SER A 278 5.36 1.29 -1.06
CA SER A 278 4.96 2.38 -0.17
C SER A 278 4.31 3.55 -0.92
N ASN A 279 3.04 3.81 -0.64
CA ASN A 279 2.34 4.97 -1.21
C ASN A 279 3.00 6.30 -0.77
N ALA A 280 3.51 6.40 0.46
CA ALA A 280 4.19 7.59 0.93
C ALA A 280 5.50 7.85 0.15
N LEU A 281 6.21 6.78 -0.25
CA LEU A 281 7.38 6.89 -1.12
C LEU A 281 7.00 7.36 -2.53
N ILE A 282 5.95 6.76 -3.13
CA ILE A 282 5.42 7.20 -4.43
C ILE A 282 5.07 8.69 -4.39
N GLU A 283 4.38 9.12 -3.37
CA GLU A 283 3.93 10.50 -3.16
C GLU A 283 5.11 11.46 -2.98
N ALA A 284 6.11 11.08 -2.21
CA ALA A 284 7.32 11.89 -2.02
C ALA A 284 8.12 12.05 -3.32
N LEU A 285 8.35 10.96 -4.05
CA LEU A 285 9.01 10.98 -5.36
C LEU A 285 8.24 11.88 -6.34
N ALA A 286 6.91 11.78 -6.36
CA ALA A 286 6.05 12.57 -7.25
C ALA A 286 6.12 14.07 -6.98
N THR A 287 6.41 14.52 -5.75
CA THR A 287 6.65 15.94 -5.46
C THR A 287 8.03 16.43 -5.92
N GLY A 288 8.88 15.52 -6.41
CA GLY A 288 10.26 15.81 -6.74
C GLY A 288 11.11 16.18 -5.53
N LEU A 289 10.77 15.63 -4.37
CA LEU A 289 11.63 15.71 -3.18
C LEU A 289 12.88 14.81 -3.36
N PRO A 290 14.05 15.25 -2.90
CA PRO A 290 15.12 14.31 -2.60
C PRO A 290 14.65 13.28 -1.57
N VAL A 291 14.89 12.01 -1.81
CA VAL A 291 14.40 10.91 -0.97
C VAL A 291 15.55 10.04 -0.48
N ILE A 292 15.48 9.62 0.78
CA ILE A 292 16.27 8.51 1.32
C ILE A 292 15.31 7.45 1.80
N ALA A 293 15.44 6.21 1.30
CA ALA A 293 14.57 5.11 1.66
C ALA A 293 15.37 3.84 1.95
N THR A 294 14.87 2.99 2.86
CA THR A 294 15.46 1.68 3.15
C THR A 294 15.16 0.67 2.03
N ASP A 295 16.12 -0.22 1.69
CA ASP A 295 15.93 -1.36 0.79
C ASP A 295 15.12 -2.46 1.49
N VAL A 296 13.82 -2.28 1.51
CA VAL A 296 12.92 -3.23 2.18
C VAL A 296 12.93 -4.62 1.53
N PRO A 297 12.73 -5.71 2.31
CA PRO A 297 12.85 -7.08 1.84
C PRO A 297 11.94 -7.42 0.65
N SER A 298 10.74 -6.84 0.59
CA SER A 298 9.81 -7.01 -0.54
C SER A 298 10.35 -6.53 -1.88
N GLY A 299 11.34 -5.63 -1.87
CA GLY A 299 11.82 -4.92 -3.06
C GLY A 299 10.97 -3.71 -3.45
N GLY A 300 10.00 -3.30 -2.63
CA GLY A 300 9.12 -2.17 -2.95
C GLY A 300 9.86 -0.87 -3.20
N THR A 301 10.98 -0.64 -2.52
CA THR A 301 11.82 0.55 -2.75
C THR A 301 12.49 0.53 -4.11
N VAL A 302 13.12 -0.59 -4.49
CA VAL A 302 13.83 -0.72 -5.78
C VAL A 302 12.90 -0.84 -6.99
N GLU A 303 11.61 -1.18 -6.78
CA GLU A 303 10.60 -1.07 -7.83
C GLU A 303 10.23 0.40 -8.12
N LEU A 304 10.37 1.26 -7.14
CA LEU A 304 9.97 2.67 -7.26
C LEU A 304 11.12 3.56 -7.68
N MET A 305 12.33 3.33 -7.18
CA MET A 305 13.47 4.22 -7.35
C MET A 305 14.78 3.46 -7.61
N THR A 306 15.74 4.16 -8.20
CA THR A 306 17.09 3.68 -8.50
C THR A 306 18.10 4.47 -7.69
N ASP A 307 18.95 3.78 -6.91
CA ASP A 307 19.94 4.40 -6.04
C ASP A 307 20.88 5.36 -6.80
N GLY A 308 21.06 6.56 -6.24
CA GLY A 308 21.91 7.62 -6.81
C GLY A 308 21.35 8.30 -8.07
N VAL A 309 20.17 7.88 -8.58
CA VAL A 309 19.51 8.45 -9.76
C VAL A 309 18.35 9.35 -9.36
N ASP A 310 17.35 8.80 -8.69
CA ASP A 310 16.12 9.48 -8.29
C ASP A 310 15.89 9.50 -6.77
N GLY A 311 16.88 9.02 -6.00
CA GLY A 311 16.96 9.05 -4.55
C GLY A 311 18.17 8.28 -4.06
N LEU A 312 18.27 8.08 -2.74
CA LEU A 312 19.29 7.23 -2.12
C LEU A 312 18.63 6.06 -1.42
N ILE A 313 19.16 4.86 -1.65
CA ILE A 313 18.69 3.63 -1.02
C ILE A 313 19.73 3.19 0.00
N ILE A 314 19.29 2.93 1.24
CA ILE A 314 20.14 2.52 2.34
C ILE A 314 19.73 1.15 2.89
N PRO A 315 20.62 0.39 3.55
CA PRO A 315 20.25 -0.86 4.20
C PRO A 315 19.23 -0.63 5.32
N VAL A 316 18.32 -1.61 5.50
CA VAL A 316 17.33 -1.59 6.59
C VAL A 316 18.03 -1.56 7.94
N GLY A 317 17.62 -0.64 8.81
CA GLY A 317 18.15 -0.51 10.19
C GLY A 317 19.56 0.08 10.29
N ASP A 318 20.19 0.46 9.17
CA ASP A 318 21.52 1.05 9.17
C ASP A 318 21.43 2.58 9.40
N ARG A 319 21.50 2.97 10.68
CA ARG A 319 21.47 4.37 11.08
C ARG A 319 22.69 5.15 10.54
N LYS A 320 23.85 4.51 10.46
CA LYS A 320 25.06 5.20 9.98
C LYS A 320 24.94 5.54 8.49
N ALA A 321 24.42 4.60 7.68
CA ALA A 321 24.12 4.87 6.28
C ALA A 321 23.07 5.98 6.12
N LEU A 322 22.07 6.06 7.01
CA LEU A 322 21.11 7.16 7.03
C LEU A 322 21.78 8.50 7.33
N GLU A 323 22.63 8.57 8.37
CA GLU A 323 23.38 9.77 8.75
C GLU A 323 24.27 10.26 7.57
N GLU A 324 25.01 9.37 6.92
CA GLU A 324 25.87 9.68 5.76
C GLU A 324 25.05 10.16 4.55
N ALA A 325 23.90 9.50 4.26
CA ALA A 325 23.02 9.90 3.19
C ALA A 325 22.36 11.27 3.44
N MET A 326 21.92 11.52 4.68
CA MET A 326 21.36 12.82 5.08
C MET A 326 22.45 13.91 4.97
N ASP A 327 23.64 13.67 5.49
CA ASP A 327 24.76 14.63 5.43
C ASP A 327 25.11 15.00 3.99
N ARG A 328 25.11 14.01 3.10
CA ARG A 328 25.37 14.22 1.68
C ARG A 328 24.30 15.08 1.00
N LEU A 329 23.00 14.82 1.25
CA LEU A 329 21.93 15.57 0.58
C LEU A 329 21.72 16.95 1.18
N LEU A 330 21.92 17.13 2.48
CA LEU A 330 21.83 18.43 3.13
C LEU A 330 23.05 19.32 2.81
N GLY A 331 24.23 18.72 2.66
CA GLY A 331 25.47 19.41 2.35
C GLY A 331 25.67 19.71 0.85
N ASP A 332 24.96 19.03 -0.06
CA ASP A 332 25.03 19.25 -1.52
C ASP A 332 23.62 19.46 -2.10
N PRO A 333 23.07 20.69 -2.02
CA PRO A 333 21.76 21.01 -2.58
C PRO A 333 21.66 20.80 -4.09
N VAL A 334 22.74 20.91 -4.86
CA VAL A 334 22.75 20.68 -6.31
C VAL A 334 22.52 19.23 -6.61
N TYR A 335 23.21 18.34 -5.90
CA TYR A 335 23.01 16.90 -6.01
C TYR A 335 21.58 16.49 -5.57
N ALA A 336 21.11 17.00 -4.44
CA ALA A 336 19.77 16.76 -3.93
C ALA A 336 18.70 17.18 -4.96
N GLN A 337 18.82 18.37 -5.56
CA GLN A 337 17.90 18.83 -6.60
C GLN A 337 17.95 17.97 -7.86
N ARG A 338 19.13 17.47 -8.25
CA ARG A 338 19.26 16.56 -9.39
C ARG A 338 18.44 15.29 -9.17
N LEU A 339 18.56 14.66 -7.99
CA LEU A 339 17.77 13.48 -7.64
C LEU A 339 16.25 13.79 -7.67
N GLY A 340 15.84 14.92 -7.11
CA GLY A 340 14.42 15.31 -7.10
C GLY A 340 13.85 15.57 -8.51
N ARG A 341 14.66 16.05 -9.47
CA ARG A 341 14.23 16.19 -10.88
C ARG A 341 14.01 14.86 -11.56
N GLU A 342 14.80 13.85 -11.24
CA GLU A 342 14.61 12.50 -11.76
C GLU A 342 13.42 11.82 -11.06
N ALA A 343 13.27 12.01 -9.75
CA ALA A 343 12.21 11.42 -8.94
C ALA A 343 10.80 11.74 -9.44
N VAL A 344 10.57 13.00 -9.87
CA VAL A 344 9.25 13.43 -10.34
C VAL A 344 8.75 12.68 -11.57
N LYS A 345 9.63 12.02 -12.33
CA LYS A 345 9.25 11.20 -13.51
C LYS A 345 8.37 9.99 -13.13
N ILE A 346 8.31 9.65 -11.83
CA ILE A 346 7.39 8.63 -11.34
C ILE A 346 5.93 8.98 -11.63
N GLN A 347 5.59 10.28 -11.75
CA GLN A 347 4.24 10.73 -12.11
C GLN A 347 3.78 10.12 -13.44
N GLU A 348 4.65 10.07 -14.47
CA GLU A 348 4.32 9.49 -15.77
C GLU A 348 4.13 7.96 -15.67
N ARG A 349 4.98 7.31 -14.87
CA ARG A 349 4.95 5.85 -14.69
C ARG A 349 3.74 5.37 -13.91
N LEU A 350 3.35 6.12 -12.86
CA LEU A 350 2.27 5.76 -11.94
C LEU A 350 1.05 6.68 -12.03
N ALA A 351 0.89 7.40 -13.17
CA ALA A 351 -0.30 8.18 -13.45
C ALA A 351 -1.58 7.34 -13.24
N PRO A 352 -2.60 7.87 -12.53
CA PRO A 352 -3.83 7.12 -12.24
C PRO A 352 -4.47 6.52 -13.49
N GLU A 353 -4.55 7.26 -14.59
CA GLU A 353 -5.14 6.83 -15.84
C GLU A 353 -4.39 5.63 -16.45
N ARG A 354 -3.06 5.64 -16.38
CA ARG A 354 -2.21 4.56 -16.88
C ARG A 354 -2.36 3.31 -16.03
N VAL A 355 -2.22 3.45 -14.71
CA VAL A 355 -2.27 2.31 -13.79
C VAL A 355 -3.66 1.70 -13.76
N ASN A 356 -4.71 2.51 -13.68
CA ASN A 356 -6.09 2.03 -13.69
C ASN A 356 -6.43 1.29 -14.98
N ARG A 357 -5.87 1.74 -16.13
CA ARG A 357 -5.99 1.02 -17.40
C ARG A 357 -5.34 -0.35 -17.35
N LEU A 358 -4.14 -0.51 -16.78
CA LEU A 358 -3.49 -1.81 -16.60
C LEU A 358 -4.35 -2.76 -15.76
N TRP A 359 -4.93 -2.26 -14.65
CA TRP A 359 -5.85 -3.03 -13.84
C TRP A 359 -7.10 -3.46 -14.61
N LYS A 360 -7.67 -2.53 -15.40
CA LYS A 360 -8.84 -2.80 -16.23
C LYS A 360 -8.56 -3.85 -17.29
N GLU A 361 -7.48 -3.70 -18.05
CA GLU A 361 -7.06 -4.65 -19.09
C GLU A 361 -6.85 -6.06 -18.49
N TYR A 362 -6.21 -6.14 -17.34
CA TYR A 362 -6.01 -7.42 -16.64
C TYR A 362 -7.34 -8.06 -16.19
N PHE A 363 -8.26 -7.27 -15.63
CA PHE A 363 -9.56 -7.78 -15.21
C PHE A 363 -10.44 -8.16 -16.39
N ASP A 364 -10.45 -7.36 -17.46
CA ASP A 364 -11.19 -7.65 -18.68
C ASP A 364 -10.71 -8.95 -19.33
N SER A 365 -9.40 -9.17 -19.44
CA SER A 365 -8.86 -10.42 -19.98
C SER A 365 -9.39 -11.65 -19.24
N MET A 366 -9.46 -11.59 -17.90
CA MET A 366 -10.00 -12.69 -17.11
C MET A 366 -11.51 -12.88 -17.26
N MET A 367 -12.27 -11.80 -17.48
CA MET A 367 -13.73 -11.89 -17.66
C MET A 367 -14.11 -12.33 -19.08
N ASP A 368 -13.32 -11.97 -20.09
CA ASP A 368 -13.60 -12.25 -21.51
C ASP A 368 -13.22 -13.68 -21.92
N GLU A 369 -12.24 -14.33 -21.28
CA GLU A 369 -11.90 -15.76 -21.47
C GLU A 369 -13.08 -16.73 -21.20
N CYS A 370 -14.24 -16.23 -20.75
CA CYS A 370 -15.46 -17.02 -20.55
C CYS A 370 -16.33 -17.24 -21.78
N PHE A 371 -15.98 -16.70 -22.94
CA PHE A 371 -16.86 -16.74 -24.12
C PHE A 371 -16.43 -17.76 -25.18
N ASP A 372 -15.28 -18.47 -24.97
CA ASP A 372 -14.70 -19.41 -25.94
C ASP A 372 -14.77 -20.90 -25.52
N ASP A 373 -15.49 -21.24 -24.40
CA ASP A 373 -15.74 -22.64 -23.98
C ASP A 373 -17.22 -23.04 -24.13
#